data_bcb948b8f0503b90f0a721bba548c8f5
#
_entry.id   bcb948b8f0503b90f0a721bba548c8f5
#
_cell.length_a   1.000
_cell.length_b   1.000
_cell.length_c   1.000
_cell.angle_alpha   90.00
_cell.angle_beta   90.00
_cell.angle_gamma   90.00
#
_symmetry.space_group_name_H-M   'P 1'
#
loop_
_entity.id
_entity.type
_entity.pdbx_description
1 polymer ?
#
loop_
_entity_poly.entity_id
_entity_poly.type
_entity_poly.pdbx_seq_one_letter_code
_entity_poly.pdbx_strand_id
1 'polypeptide(L)'
;MSRENRMIKGEDGEELWISRSIVVVCLVARITDNNKIEILVEKRGPLVSATGQWCFPCGYLDYDEDLTDAVIREVKEETGYILKRKDVNFIDIFSKPEGKKQNVGIRHIAFIDNDKKQISDFELDTNEVTELKWVEIGESVSNKYSKKFIIDLKKIENVGTWAFNHKSLVVYIINRYCNKNGIELYKL
;
A
#
# COMPACT_ATOMS: atom_id res chain seq x y z
N MET A 1 -29.18 1.67 -12.58
CA MET A 1 -29.72 2.38 -11.40
C MET A 1 -28.56 3.01 -10.66
N SER A 2 -28.61 4.32 -10.39
CA SER A 2 -27.64 4.98 -9.53
C SER A 2 -27.79 4.42 -8.11
N ARG A 3 -26.67 4.16 -7.44
CA ARG A 3 -26.67 3.78 -6.02
C ARG A 3 -26.53 5.07 -5.23
N GLU A 4 -27.59 5.45 -4.53
CA GLU A 4 -27.59 6.62 -3.66
C GLU A 4 -27.17 6.22 -2.25
N ASN A 5 -26.54 7.15 -1.54
CA ASN A 5 -26.32 7.01 -0.11
C ASN A 5 -27.69 6.92 0.57
N ARG A 6 -27.81 6.06 1.56
CA ARG A 6 -29.06 5.87 2.28
C ARG A 6 -28.81 5.67 3.77
N MET A 7 -29.75 6.10 4.54
CA MET A 7 -29.81 5.82 5.96
C MET A 7 -30.50 4.47 6.20
N ILE A 8 -29.98 3.71 7.14
CA ILE A 8 -30.60 2.51 7.72
C ILE A 8 -30.65 2.65 9.22
N LYS A 9 -31.54 1.89 9.89
CA LYS A 9 -31.52 1.73 11.35
C LYS A 9 -30.78 0.46 11.69
N GLY A 10 -29.78 0.56 12.58
CA GLY A 10 -29.14 -0.58 13.23
C GLY A 10 -30.12 -1.35 14.13
N GLU A 11 -29.72 -2.54 14.56
CA GLU A 11 -30.53 -3.35 15.49
C GLU A 11 -30.74 -2.68 16.85
N ASP A 12 -29.79 -1.82 17.24
CA ASP A 12 -29.85 -0.96 18.44
C ASP A 12 -30.70 0.30 18.27
N GLY A 13 -31.23 0.54 17.05
CA GLY A 13 -32.03 1.69 16.70
C GLY A 13 -31.25 2.92 16.28
N GLU A 14 -29.91 2.87 16.24
CA GLU A 14 -29.07 3.96 15.72
C GLU A 14 -29.22 4.14 14.21
N GLU A 15 -29.10 5.39 13.75
CA GLU A 15 -29.18 5.74 12.33
C GLU A 15 -27.77 5.68 11.70
N LEU A 16 -27.60 4.79 10.72
CA LEU A 16 -26.35 4.57 10.01
C LEU A 16 -26.49 4.96 8.54
N TRP A 17 -25.53 5.73 8.04
CA TRP A 17 -25.46 6.05 6.63
C TRP A 17 -24.66 5.01 5.86
N ILE A 18 -25.29 4.38 4.88
CA ILE A 18 -24.59 3.50 3.92
C ILE A 18 -24.05 4.36 2.78
N SER A 19 -22.74 4.41 2.69
CA SER A 19 -22.00 5.11 1.63
C SER A 19 -20.91 4.21 1.05
N ARG A 20 -20.01 4.78 0.27
CA ARG A 20 -18.81 4.07 -0.23
C ARG A 20 -17.83 3.87 0.91
N SER A 21 -17.31 2.66 1.03
CA SER A 21 -16.27 2.35 2.02
C SER A 21 -14.94 3.04 1.69
N ILE A 22 -14.21 3.43 2.72
CA ILE A 22 -12.85 3.94 2.61
C ILE A 22 -11.88 2.78 2.76
N VAL A 23 -10.88 2.73 1.89
CA VAL A 23 -9.79 1.75 1.92
C VAL A 23 -8.47 2.48 1.95
N VAL A 24 -7.59 2.14 2.88
CA VAL A 24 -6.20 2.61 2.87
C VAL A 24 -5.31 1.63 2.12
N VAL A 25 -4.34 2.15 1.37
CA VAL A 25 -3.35 1.36 0.63
C VAL A 25 -1.98 1.95 0.92
N CYS A 26 -1.01 1.13 1.30
CA CYS A 26 0.33 1.58 1.62
C CYS A 26 1.41 0.87 0.80
N LEU A 27 2.14 1.60 -0.03
CA LEU A 27 3.38 1.12 -0.60
C LEU A 27 4.49 1.25 0.47
N VAL A 28 4.90 0.14 1.07
CA VAL A 28 6.02 0.10 2.00
C VAL A 28 7.30 -0.09 1.21
N ALA A 29 8.27 0.80 1.37
CA ALA A 29 9.54 0.79 0.65
C ALA A 29 10.72 0.90 1.62
N ARG A 30 11.88 0.39 1.20
CA ARG A 30 13.15 0.61 1.89
C ARG A 30 14.28 0.86 0.88
N ILE A 31 15.33 1.51 1.36
CA ILE A 31 16.59 1.63 0.63
C ILE A 31 17.61 0.77 1.38
N THR A 32 18.15 -0.25 0.71
CA THR A 32 19.13 -1.16 1.29
C THR A 32 20.52 -0.51 1.43
N ASP A 33 21.41 -1.16 2.17
CA ASP A 33 22.81 -0.70 2.33
C ASP A 33 23.56 -0.58 0.98
N ASN A 34 23.12 -1.35 -0.03
CA ASN A 34 23.65 -1.28 -1.40
C ASN A 34 22.88 -0.28 -2.28
N ASN A 35 22.14 0.65 -1.67
CA ASN A 35 21.31 1.66 -2.34
C ASN A 35 20.22 1.09 -3.26
N LYS A 36 19.82 -0.17 -3.10
CA LYS A 36 18.68 -0.72 -3.84
C LYS A 36 17.37 -0.24 -3.23
N ILE A 37 16.41 0.05 -4.09
CA ILE A 37 15.05 0.36 -3.68
C ILE A 37 14.25 -0.92 -3.75
N GLU A 38 13.69 -1.32 -2.61
CA GLU A 38 12.81 -2.47 -2.51
C GLU A 38 11.44 -2.05 -2.01
N ILE A 39 10.41 -2.74 -2.49
CA ILE A 39 9.03 -2.60 -2.03
C ILE A 39 8.54 -3.91 -1.43
N LEU A 40 7.75 -3.81 -0.35
CA LEU A 40 7.10 -4.94 0.25
C LEU A 40 5.79 -5.22 -0.49
N VAL A 41 5.61 -6.47 -0.89
CA VAL A 41 4.38 -6.97 -1.49
C VAL A 41 3.93 -8.23 -0.77
N GLU A 42 2.63 -8.42 -0.74
CA GLU A 42 1.98 -9.57 -0.13
C GLU A 42 1.17 -10.34 -1.17
N LYS A 43 1.05 -11.65 -0.96
CA LYS A 43 0.23 -12.53 -1.77
C LYS A 43 -1.06 -12.86 -1.04
N ARG A 44 -2.17 -12.54 -1.65
CA ARG A 44 -3.50 -12.63 -1.05
C ARG A 44 -3.90 -14.08 -0.78
N GLY A 45 -4.38 -14.31 0.43
CA GLY A 45 -4.81 -15.61 0.93
C GLY A 45 -6.17 -16.06 0.42
N PRO A 46 -6.60 -17.27 0.82
CA PRO A 46 -7.82 -17.91 0.29
C PRO A 46 -9.12 -17.26 0.74
N LEU A 47 -9.16 -16.56 1.88
CA LEU A 47 -10.41 -15.98 2.41
C LEU A 47 -10.66 -14.54 1.91
N VAL A 48 -9.71 -13.95 1.18
CA VAL A 48 -9.85 -12.60 0.65
C VAL A 48 -10.01 -12.58 -0.88
N SER A 49 -10.56 -11.49 -1.41
CA SER A 49 -10.73 -11.33 -2.87
C SER A 49 -9.39 -11.27 -3.60
N ALA A 50 -9.36 -11.70 -4.88
CA ALA A 50 -8.15 -11.76 -5.70
C ALA A 50 -7.08 -12.71 -5.14
N THR A 51 -7.51 -13.87 -4.60
CA THR A 51 -6.64 -14.92 -4.05
C THR A 51 -5.47 -15.25 -4.98
N GLY A 52 -4.27 -15.40 -4.40
CA GLY A 52 -3.03 -15.74 -5.10
C GLY A 52 -2.41 -14.61 -5.91
N GLN A 53 -3.00 -13.41 -5.93
CA GLN A 53 -2.45 -12.24 -6.59
C GLN A 53 -1.63 -11.38 -5.62
N TRP A 54 -0.65 -10.65 -6.15
CA TRP A 54 0.19 -9.75 -5.38
C TRP A 54 -0.47 -8.38 -5.18
N CYS A 55 -0.31 -7.79 -4.02
CA CYS A 55 -0.77 -6.43 -3.73
C CYS A 55 0.14 -5.73 -2.71
N PHE A 56 -0.15 -4.48 -2.43
CA PHE A 56 0.36 -3.77 -1.27
C PHE A 56 -0.54 -4.03 -0.08
N PRO A 57 -0.04 -3.92 1.15
CA PRO A 57 -0.86 -3.90 2.35
C PRO A 57 -2.01 -2.90 2.21
N CYS A 58 -3.23 -3.36 2.48
CA CYS A 58 -4.43 -2.55 2.29
C CYS A 58 -5.65 -3.13 2.98
N GLY A 59 -6.43 -2.29 3.63
CA GLY A 59 -7.71 -2.67 4.21
C GLY A 59 -8.64 -1.51 4.44
N TYR A 60 -9.73 -1.77 5.15
CA TYR A 60 -10.75 -0.76 5.41
C TYR A 60 -10.37 0.14 6.58
N LEU A 61 -10.80 1.40 6.49
CA LEU A 61 -10.79 2.30 7.63
C LEU A 61 -11.84 1.86 8.63
N ASP A 62 -11.42 1.60 9.85
CA ASP A 62 -12.30 1.26 10.96
C ASP A 62 -12.83 2.49 11.68
N TYR A 63 -13.83 2.28 12.57
CA TYR A 63 -14.30 3.33 13.48
C TYR A 63 -13.19 3.65 14.49
N ASP A 64 -13.20 4.90 14.96
CA ASP A 64 -12.30 5.40 16.02
C ASP A 64 -10.80 5.43 15.67
N GLU A 65 -10.45 5.31 14.37
CA GLU A 65 -9.07 5.50 13.90
C GLU A 65 -8.97 6.57 12.80
N ASP A 66 -7.80 7.21 12.68
CA ASP A 66 -7.53 8.06 11.53
C ASP A 66 -6.82 7.28 10.39
N LEU A 67 -6.71 7.92 9.22
CA LEU A 67 -6.11 7.29 8.03
C LEU A 67 -4.68 6.77 8.25
N THR A 68 -3.88 7.46 9.08
CA THR A 68 -2.51 7.04 9.36
C THR A 68 -2.49 5.85 10.31
N ASP A 69 -3.38 5.82 11.30
CA ASP A 69 -3.51 4.70 12.22
C ASP A 69 -4.01 3.45 11.48
N ALA A 70 -5.00 3.60 10.59
CA ALA A 70 -5.44 2.53 9.70
C ALA A 70 -4.28 1.93 8.89
N VAL A 71 -3.43 2.78 8.28
CA VAL A 71 -2.25 2.32 7.54
C VAL A 71 -1.28 1.55 8.42
N ILE A 72 -1.01 2.05 9.64
CA ILE A 72 -0.09 1.40 10.58
C ILE A 72 -0.66 0.05 11.03
N ARG A 73 -1.96 -0.02 11.32
CA ARG A 73 -2.65 -1.25 11.70
C ARG A 73 -2.61 -2.29 10.58
N GLU A 74 -3.07 -1.95 9.38
CA GLU A 74 -3.10 -2.87 8.24
C GLU A 74 -1.71 -3.39 7.89
N VAL A 75 -0.70 -2.51 7.81
CA VAL A 75 0.68 -2.95 7.54
C VAL A 75 1.17 -3.89 8.65
N LYS A 76 0.84 -3.63 9.90
CA LYS A 76 1.22 -4.52 11.01
C LYS A 76 0.51 -5.87 10.94
N GLU A 77 -0.80 -5.88 10.68
CA GLU A 77 -1.61 -7.11 10.62
C GLU A 77 -1.20 -8.00 9.46
N GLU A 78 -1.05 -7.42 8.27
CA GLU A 78 -0.74 -8.17 7.05
C GLU A 78 0.74 -8.52 6.88
N THR A 79 1.66 -7.74 7.48
CA THR A 79 3.11 -7.91 7.23
C THR A 79 3.97 -8.06 8.48
N GLY A 80 3.44 -7.80 9.66
CA GLY A 80 4.19 -7.77 10.92
C GLY A 80 5.09 -6.54 11.11
N TYR A 81 5.23 -5.66 10.11
CA TYR A 81 6.02 -4.43 10.25
C TYR A 81 5.26 -3.35 11.01
N ILE A 82 5.92 -2.75 11.99
CA ILE A 82 5.36 -1.62 12.75
C ILE A 82 5.92 -0.33 12.18
N LEU A 83 5.09 0.40 11.44
CA LEU A 83 5.45 1.71 10.92
C LEU A 83 5.47 2.77 12.01
N LYS A 84 6.38 3.72 11.91
CA LYS A 84 6.33 4.96 12.70
C LYS A 84 5.43 5.97 11.98
N ARG A 85 4.54 6.62 12.68
CA ARG A 85 3.59 7.60 12.12
C ARG A 85 4.26 8.65 11.21
N LYS A 86 5.45 9.13 11.58
CA LYS A 86 6.24 10.10 10.80
C LYS A 86 6.71 9.60 9.44
N ASP A 87 6.80 8.28 9.25
CA ASP A 87 7.31 7.67 8.01
C ASP A 87 6.17 7.40 7.01
N VAL A 88 4.91 7.52 7.45
CA VAL A 88 3.72 7.36 6.60
C VAL A 88 3.43 8.68 5.89
N ASN A 89 3.48 8.66 4.58
CA ASN A 89 3.25 9.83 3.73
C ASN A 89 1.98 9.65 2.91
N PHE A 90 1.03 10.56 3.08
CA PHE A 90 -0.14 10.66 2.23
C PHE A 90 0.25 11.04 0.80
N ILE A 91 -0.31 10.34 -0.18
CA ILE A 91 -0.07 10.56 -1.61
C ILE A 91 -1.28 11.23 -2.25
N ASP A 92 -2.42 10.54 -2.29
CA ASP A 92 -3.66 11.05 -2.87
C ASP A 92 -4.89 10.22 -2.48
N ILE A 93 -6.04 10.68 -2.99
CA ILE A 93 -7.33 10.01 -2.89
C ILE A 93 -7.79 9.60 -4.28
N PHE A 94 -8.17 8.34 -4.43
CA PHE A 94 -8.79 7.81 -5.64
C PHE A 94 -10.26 7.50 -5.37
N SER A 95 -11.14 8.23 -6.02
CA SER A 95 -12.60 8.10 -5.80
C SER A 95 -13.39 7.79 -7.08
N LYS A 96 -12.71 7.52 -8.21
CA LYS A 96 -13.38 7.15 -9.45
C LYS A 96 -14.18 5.87 -9.24
N PRO A 97 -15.47 5.83 -9.62
CA PRO A 97 -16.28 4.63 -9.47
C PRO A 97 -15.79 3.54 -10.41
N GLU A 98 -15.20 2.49 -9.86
CA GLU A 98 -14.73 1.33 -10.62
C GLU A 98 -15.25 0.04 -9.98
N GLY A 99 -15.70 -0.88 -10.83
CA GLY A 99 -16.19 -2.18 -10.39
C GLY A 99 -17.47 -2.12 -9.53
N LYS A 100 -17.72 -3.20 -8.80
CA LYS A 100 -18.95 -3.35 -7.99
C LYS A 100 -18.87 -2.67 -6.62
N LYS A 101 -17.71 -2.72 -5.97
CA LYS A 101 -17.52 -2.17 -4.60
C LYS A 101 -17.43 -0.64 -4.60
N GLN A 102 -16.77 -0.06 -5.60
CA GLN A 102 -16.60 1.40 -5.76
C GLN A 102 -16.01 2.08 -4.51
N ASN A 103 -15.02 1.47 -3.87
CA ASN A 103 -14.38 2.04 -2.68
C ASN A 103 -13.71 3.39 -2.99
N VAL A 104 -13.54 4.21 -1.95
CA VAL A 104 -12.67 5.38 -1.99
C VAL A 104 -11.30 4.94 -1.47
N GLY A 105 -10.30 4.91 -2.35
CA GLY A 105 -8.94 4.49 -2.00
C GLY A 105 -8.09 5.67 -1.54
N ILE A 106 -7.47 5.57 -0.39
CA ILE A 106 -6.52 6.55 0.15
C ILE A 106 -5.13 5.94 0.05
N ARG A 107 -4.26 6.55 -0.75
CA ARG A 107 -2.94 5.99 -1.05
C ARG A 107 -1.86 6.64 -0.20
N HIS A 108 -0.99 5.78 0.31
CA HIS A 108 0.16 6.18 1.13
C HIS A 108 1.44 5.54 0.63
N ILE A 109 2.57 6.10 1.04
CA ILE A 109 3.88 5.48 0.95
C ILE A 109 4.57 5.61 2.31
N ALA A 110 5.25 4.55 2.74
CA ALA A 110 6.11 4.58 3.90
C ALA A 110 7.51 4.10 3.51
N PHE A 111 8.53 4.95 3.73
CA PHE A 111 9.91 4.51 3.68
C PHE A 111 10.34 4.10 5.08
N ILE A 112 10.68 2.82 5.24
CA ILE A 112 11.25 2.30 6.49
C ILE A 112 12.77 2.33 6.42
N ASP A 113 13.40 2.48 7.59
CA ASP A 113 14.83 2.29 7.72
C ASP A 113 15.18 0.86 7.24
N ASN A 114 16.42 0.65 6.80
CA ASN A 114 16.90 -0.69 6.44
C ASN A 114 16.90 -1.58 7.70
N ASP A 115 15.71 -2.01 8.09
CA ASP A 115 15.51 -2.89 9.23
C ASP A 115 16.05 -4.28 8.86
N LYS A 116 16.90 -4.83 9.72
CA LYS A 116 17.47 -6.18 9.54
C LYS A 116 16.46 -7.30 9.76
N LYS A 117 15.22 -6.97 10.15
CA LYS A 117 14.16 -7.96 10.29
C LYS A 117 13.91 -8.67 8.96
N GLN A 118 13.92 -9.99 9.02
CA GLN A 118 13.60 -10.83 7.89
C GLN A 118 12.08 -11.06 7.84
N ILE A 119 11.54 -11.32 6.66
CA ILE A 119 10.12 -11.69 6.50
C ILE A 119 9.78 -12.93 7.34
N SER A 120 10.74 -13.87 7.48
CA SER A 120 10.58 -15.08 8.30
C SER A 120 10.38 -14.82 9.80
N ASP A 121 10.65 -13.60 10.27
CA ASP A 121 10.49 -13.24 11.69
C ASP A 121 9.03 -12.90 12.04
N PHE A 122 8.12 -12.92 11.04
CA PHE A 122 6.72 -12.58 11.22
C PHE A 122 5.82 -13.80 11.09
N GLU A 123 4.86 -13.90 11.99
CA GLU A 123 3.77 -14.86 11.90
C GLU A 123 2.63 -14.22 11.08
N LEU A 124 2.25 -14.86 9.97
CA LEU A 124 1.23 -14.38 9.06
C LEU A 124 -0.12 -15.07 9.34
N ASP A 125 -1.22 -14.33 9.26
CA ASP A 125 -2.52 -14.97 9.04
C ASP A 125 -2.60 -15.48 7.60
N THR A 126 -2.33 -16.76 7.43
CA THR A 126 -2.31 -17.41 6.11
C THR A 126 -3.67 -17.46 5.42
N ASN A 127 -4.75 -17.09 6.10
CA ASN A 127 -6.07 -16.93 5.51
C ASN A 127 -6.15 -15.65 4.66
N GLU A 128 -5.44 -14.61 5.08
CA GLU A 128 -5.44 -13.30 4.41
C GLU A 128 -4.17 -13.08 3.58
N VAL A 129 -3.00 -13.47 4.10
CA VAL A 129 -1.69 -13.29 3.45
C VAL A 129 -0.91 -14.60 3.47
N THR A 130 -0.67 -15.18 2.31
CA THR A 130 0.06 -16.47 2.20
C THR A 130 1.56 -16.32 2.01
N GLU A 131 2.03 -15.17 1.54
CA GLU A 131 3.44 -14.93 1.23
C GLU A 131 3.75 -13.45 1.30
N LEU A 132 4.91 -13.09 1.87
CA LEU A 132 5.49 -11.74 1.81
C LEU A 132 6.78 -11.77 1.00
N LYS A 133 7.03 -10.67 0.30
CA LYS A 133 8.23 -10.57 -0.53
C LYS A 133 8.73 -9.12 -0.60
N TRP A 134 10.03 -8.92 -0.37
CA TRP A 134 10.72 -7.72 -0.80
C TRP A 134 11.09 -7.84 -2.27
N VAL A 135 10.66 -6.89 -3.07
CA VAL A 135 10.93 -6.83 -4.51
C VAL A 135 11.85 -5.66 -4.79
N GLU A 136 13.04 -5.94 -5.27
CA GLU A 136 13.92 -4.90 -5.78
C GLU A 136 13.31 -4.30 -7.04
N ILE A 137 13.12 -2.98 -7.05
CA ILE A 137 12.51 -2.26 -8.17
C ILE A 137 13.45 -1.23 -8.79
N GLY A 138 14.62 -0.99 -8.20
CA GLY A 138 15.54 0.02 -8.70
C GLY A 138 16.64 0.37 -7.72
N GLU A 139 17.18 1.57 -7.88
CA GLU A 139 18.27 2.06 -7.03
C GLU A 139 18.13 3.54 -6.68
N SER A 140 18.68 3.92 -5.54
CA SER A 140 18.79 5.30 -5.07
C SER A 140 20.23 5.78 -5.30
N VAL A 141 20.38 6.87 -6.04
CA VAL A 141 21.68 7.52 -6.25
C VAL A 141 21.64 8.88 -5.58
N SER A 142 22.54 9.10 -4.64
CA SER A 142 22.61 10.36 -3.89
C SER A 142 24.02 10.95 -3.96
N ASN A 143 24.11 12.27 -4.11
CA ASN A 143 25.32 13.04 -3.94
C ASN A 143 25.03 14.26 -3.07
N LYS A 144 26.02 15.15 -2.89
CA LYS A 144 25.89 16.35 -2.06
C LYS A 144 24.73 17.30 -2.49
N TYR A 145 24.31 17.24 -3.76
CA TYR A 145 23.41 18.22 -4.36
C TYR A 145 22.06 17.65 -4.79
N SER A 146 21.95 16.33 -4.99
CA SER A 146 20.76 15.70 -5.52
C SER A 146 20.58 14.28 -5.02
N LYS A 147 19.32 13.86 -4.95
CA LYS A 147 18.90 12.47 -4.75
C LYS A 147 18.08 12.04 -5.95
N LYS A 148 18.37 10.88 -6.49
CA LYS A 148 17.71 10.32 -7.67
C LYS A 148 17.24 8.91 -7.38
N PHE A 149 16.08 8.56 -7.90
CA PHE A 149 15.58 7.19 -7.96
C PHE A 149 15.56 6.71 -9.40
N ILE A 150 16.11 5.53 -9.64
CA ILE A 150 16.13 4.87 -10.96
C ILE A 150 15.31 3.59 -10.81
N ILE A 151 14.14 3.51 -11.45
CA ILE A 151 13.21 2.39 -11.34
C ILE A 151 13.24 1.54 -12.60
N ASP A 152 13.45 0.24 -12.43
CA ASP A 152 13.41 -0.76 -13.49
C ASP A 152 12.00 -1.37 -13.58
N LEU A 153 11.28 -1.03 -14.65
CA LEU A 153 9.90 -1.48 -14.86
C LEU A 153 9.79 -2.99 -15.05
N LYS A 154 10.82 -3.65 -15.61
CA LYS A 154 10.82 -5.11 -15.81
C LYS A 154 10.82 -5.86 -14.48
N LYS A 155 11.48 -5.34 -13.46
CA LYS A 155 11.47 -5.94 -12.11
C LYS A 155 10.06 -5.95 -11.51
N ILE A 156 9.29 -4.89 -11.73
CA ILE A 156 7.90 -4.81 -11.28
C ILE A 156 7.02 -5.80 -12.07
N GLU A 157 7.27 -5.95 -13.38
CA GLU A 157 6.54 -6.89 -14.25
C GLU A 157 6.75 -8.35 -13.84
N ASN A 158 7.95 -8.70 -13.43
CA ASN A 158 8.32 -10.05 -13.05
C ASN A 158 7.80 -10.52 -11.68
N VAL A 159 7.11 -9.67 -10.93
CA VAL A 159 6.51 -10.05 -9.64
C VAL A 159 5.44 -11.13 -9.82
N GLY A 160 4.64 -11.03 -10.89
CA GLY A 160 3.53 -11.93 -11.18
C GLY A 160 2.21 -11.20 -11.39
N THR A 161 1.09 -11.87 -11.15
CA THR A 161 -0.24 -11.30 -11.29
C THR A 161 -0.56 -10.37 -10.12
N TRP A 162 -0.97 -9.14 -10.42
CA TRP A 162 -1.28 -8.12 -9.43
C TRP A 162 -2.79 -7.93 -9.25
N ALA A 163 -3.21 -7.74 -8.00
CA ALA A 163 -4.57 -7.35 -7.65
C ALA A 163 -4.76 -5.82 -7.79
N PHE A 164 -6.00 -5.38 -7.99
CA PHE A 164 -6.47 -4.00 -7.84
C PHE A 164 -5.70 -2.93 -8.64
N ASN A 165 -5.04 -3.31 -9.73
CA ASN A 165 -4.14 -2.43 -10.50
C ASN A 165 -2.91 -1.93 -9.71
N HIS A 166 -2.53 -2.59 -8.60
CA HIS A 166 -1.41 -2.18 -7.76
C HIS A 166 -0.08 -2.15 -8.53
N LYS A 167 0.09 -2.94 -9.60
CA LYS A 167 1.23 -2.86 -10.51
C LYS A 167 1.47 -1.44 -11.02
N SER A 168 0.43 -0.81 -11.54
CA SER A 168 0.52 0.55 -12.08
C SER A 168 0.72 1.61 -11.00
N LEU A 169 0.31 1.32 -9.77
CA LEU A 169 0.46 2.22 -8.63
C LEU A 169 1.91 2.33 -8.16
N VAL A 170 2.78 1.33 -8.39
CA VAL A 170 4.19 1.39 -7.97
C VAL A 170 4.84 2.68 -8.46
N VAL A 171 4.89 2.85 -9.78
CA VAL A 171 5.54 4.02 -10.40
C VAL A 171 4.80 5.30 -10.08
N TYR A 172 3.47 5.25 -10.06
CA TYR A 172 2.63 6.41 -9.77
C TYR A 172 2.90 6.97 -8.36
N ILE A 173 2.86 6.11 -7.34
CA ILE A 173 3.07 6.52 -5.94
C ILE A 173 4.49 7.04 -5.73
N ILE A 174 5.50 6.33 -6.27
CA ILE A 174 6.91 6.74 -6.16
C ILE A 174 7.13 8.09 -6.85
N ASN A 175 6.56 8.30 -8.04
CA ASN A 175 6.68 9.58 -8.76
C ASN A 175 6.06 10.74 -7.94
N ARG A 176 4.89 10.54 -7.35
CA ARG A 176 4.25 11.55 -6.49
C ARG A 176 5.09 11.87 -5.26
N TYR A 177 5.64 10.83 -4.63
CA TYR A 177 6.54 11.00 -3.49
C TYR A 177 7.83 11.75 -3.88
N CYS A 178 8.48 11.37 -4.99
CA CYS A 178 9.68 12.02 -5.48
C CYS A 178 9.44 13.50 -5.77
N ASN A 179 8.37 13.82 -6.48
CA ASN A 179 8.01 15.22 -6.80
C ASN A 179 7.81 16.06 -5.53
N LYS A 180 7.14 15.50 -4.50
CA LYS A 180 6.91 16.19 -3.22
C LYS A 180 8.21 16.46 -2.45
N ASN A 181 9.21 15.59 -2.62
CA ASN A 181 10.46 15.63 -1.85
C ASN A 181 11.67 16.12 -2.66
N GLY A 182 11.48 16.65 -3.87
CA GLY A 182 12.57 17.15 -4.71
C GLY A 182 13.55 16.06 -5.18
N ILE A 183 13.08 14.82 -5.34
CA ILE A 183 13.86 13.67 -5.80
C ILE A 183 13.60 13.50 -7.31
N GLU A 184 14.66 13.41 -8.10
CA GLU A 184 14.54 13.11 -9.53
C GLU A 184 14.20 11.63 -9.74
N LEU A 185 13.23 11.33 -10.63
CA LEU A 185 12.83 9.97 -10.95
C LEU A 185 13.15 9.62 -12.40
N TYR A 186 13.91 8.55 -12.59
CA TYR A 186 14.21 7.94 -13.88
C TYR A 186 13.56 6.55 -13.98
N LYS A 187 13.18 6.16 -15.19
CA LYS A 187 12.57 4.85 -15.50
C LYS A 187 13.37 4.17 -16.59
N LEU A 188 13.72 2.89 -16.37
CA LEU A 188 14.41 2.00 -17.31
C LEU A 188 13.45 0.97 -17.88
#